data_c5cf5ca26d0037a295c01330d8ef54d0
#
_entry.id   c5cf5ca26d0037a295c01330d8ef54d0
#
_cell.length_a   1.000
_cell.length_b   1.000
_cell.length_c   1.000
_cell.angle_alpha   90.00
_cell.angle_beta   90.00
_cell.angle_gamma   90.00
#
_symmetry.space_group_name_H-M   'P 1'
#
loop_
_entity.id
_entity.type
_entity.pdbx_description
1 polymer ?
#
loop_
_entity_poly.entity_id
_entity_poly.type
_entity_poly.pdbx_seq_one_letter_code
_entity_poly.pdbx_strand_id
1 'polypeptide(L)'
;LHVRSRRQRQMCIRDSKMQGAAISSWGVGTNLITSKDCPSFGGVYKLAAIQNADGEFQPKIKISENIEKITNPGNKTIYRIYDKETGMLRADLICFADETFNTGEDLLLFDPNATWKKTLLPGGTYTMRELLVPIFQHGECKYESPSVKEIAEFCRQEKETLWDETKRLFNPHKVYVDLSQKLYDTKTKLLNEAHH
;
A
#
# COMPACT_ATOMS: atom_id res chain seq x y z
N LEU A 1 40.35 8.78 -7.61
CA LEU A 1 39.11 8.51 -6.89
C LEU A 1 38.78 7.02 -7.07
N HIS A 2 39.00 6.22 -6.07
CA HIS A 2 38.73 4.77 -6.13
C HIS A 2 37.24 4.48 -6.32
N VAL A 3 36.92 3.67 -7.32
CA VAL A 3 35.58 3.17 -7.56
C VAL A 3 35.22 2.20 -6.44
N ARG A 4 34.60 2.73 -5.39
CA ARG A 4 34.03 1.88 -4.33
C ARG A 4 32.78 1.16 -4.84
N SER A 5 32.53 -0.06 -4.36
CA SER A 5 31.37 -0.86 -4.73
C SER A 5 30.06 -0.11 -4.39
N ARG A 6 28.94 -0.44 -5.06
CA ARG A 6 27.64 0.21 -4.92
C ARG A 6 27.12 0.21 -3.50
N ARG A 7 27.26 -0.91 -2.79
CA ARG A 7 26.87 -1.07 -1.40
C ARG A 7 27.57 -0.05 -0.50
N GLN A 8 28.84 0.23 -0.78
CA GLN A 8 29.60 1.26 -0.08
C GLN A 8 29.11 2.69 -0.36
N ARG A 9 28.64 3.00 -1.58
CA ARG A 9 28.11 4.36 -1.91
C ARG A 9 26.77 4.66 -1.21
N GLN A 10 25.83 3.72 -1.20
CA GLN A 10 24.59 3.89 -0.45
C GLN A 10 24.85 3.98 1.07
N MET A 11 25.76 3.18 1.58
CA MET A 11 26.22 3.31 2.97
C MET A 11 26.82 4.68 3.24
N CYS A 12 27.67 5.21 2.35
CA CYS A 12 28.28 6.53 2.52
C CYS A 12 27.28 7.67 2.54
N ILE A 13 26.26 7.66 1.69
CA ILE A 13 25.17 8.68 1.68
C ILE A 13 24.41 8.62 2.99
N ARG A 14 24.00 7.44 3.38
CA ARG A 14 23.29 7.19 4.61
C ARG A 14 24.10 7.60 5.84
N ASP A 15 25.33 7.13 5.92
CA ASP A 15 26.22 7.38 7.05
C ASP A 15 26.54 8.88 7.17
N SER A 16 26.73 9.58 6.04
CA SER A 16 26.92 11.02 6.02
C SER A 16 25.70 11.77 6.57
N LYS A 17 24.49 11.37 6.18
CA LYS A 17 23.28 11.97 6.71
C LYS A 17 23.07 11.68 8.20
N MET A 18 23.38 10.47 8.65
CA MET A 18 23.26 10.10 10.06
C MET A 18 24.28 10.83 10.94
N GLN A 19 25.44 11.18 10.38
CA GLN A 19 26.47 11.98 11.07
C GLN A 19 26.19 13.49 10.97
N GLY A 20 25.04 13.90 10.46
CA GLY A 20 24.64 15.31 10.35
C GLY A 20 25.41 16.09 9.30
N ALA A 21 25.99 15.44 8.28
CA ALA A 21 26.71 16.15 7.22
C ALA A 21 25.76 17.07 6.44
N ALA A 22 26.12 18.33 6.31
CA ALA A 22 25.36 19.37 5.59
C ALA A 22 25.55 19.25 4.08
N ILE A 23 25.17 18.10 3.51
CA ILE A 23 25.20 17.84 2.07
C ILE A 23 23.82 18.10 1.48
N SER A 24 23.72 19.08 0.58
CA SER A 24 22.47 19.50 -0.05
C SER A 24 22.21 18.86 -1.42
N SER A 25 23.25 18.29 -2.07
CA SER A 25 23.16 17.78 -3.43
C SER A 25 23.99 16.50 -3.62
N TRP A 26 23.46 15.57 -4.41
CA TRP A 26 24.09 14.27 -4.68
C TRP A 26 24.11 14.02 -6.19
N GLY A 27 25.30 13.74 -6.74
CA GLY A 27 25.44 13.26 -8.11
C GLY A 27 25.11 11.77 -8.18
N VAL A 28 23.93 11.42 -8.74
CA VAL A 28 23.49 10.04 -8.91
C VAL A 28 23.40 9.72 -10.40
N GLY A 29 23.95 8.56 -10.80
CA GLY A 29 24.05 8.21 -12.22
C GLY A 29 23.31 6.93 -12.59
N THR A 30 23.85 6.19 -13.52
CA THR A 30 23.30 5.02 -14.21
C THR A 30 22.62 4.01 -13.28
N ASN A 31 23.16 3.76 -12.11
CA ASN A 31 22.61 2.76 -11.19
C ASN A 31 21.22 3.11 -10.65
N LEU A 32 20.95 4.41 -10.45
CA LEU A 32 19.62 4.87 -10.06
C LEU A 32 18.66 4.82 -11.26
N ILE A 33 19.09 5.35 -12.39
CA ILE A 33 18.25 5.46 -13.60
C ILE A 33 17.84 4.09 -14.13
N THR A 34 18.75 3.11 -14.07
CA THR A 34 18.48 1.74 -14.55
C THR A 34 17.91 0.81 -13.48
N SER A 35 17.75 1.29 -12.24
CA SER A 35 17.38 0.44 -11.09
C SER A 35 18.19 -0.86 -11.04
N LYS A 36 19.51 -0.75 -11.22
CA LYS A 36 20.41 -1.87 -11.58
C LYS A 36 20.32 -3.10 -10.68
N ASP A 37 19.91 -2.96 -9.42
CA ASP A 37 19.77 -4.08 -8.49
C ASP A 37 18.43 -4.82 -8.66
N CYS A 38 17.42 -4.13 -9.24
CA CYS A 38 16.12 -4.69 -9.59
C CYS A 38 15.59 -3.98 -10.86
N PRO A 39 16.15 -4.28 -12.05
CA PRO A 39 15.83 -3.54 -13.28
C PRO A 39 14.46 -3.91 -13.88
N SER A 40 13.81 -4.92 -13.36
CA SER A 40 12.48 -5.37 -13.79
C SER A 40 11.58 -5.71 -12.60
N PHE A 41 10.27 -5.47 -12.76
CA PHE A 41 9.27 -5.89 -11.79
C PHE A 41 8.68 -7.23 -12.23
N GLY A 42 8.62 -8.20 -11.32
CA GLY A 42 7.89 -9.44 -11.54
C GLY A 42 6.39 -9.16 -11.61
N GLY A 43 5.75 -9.45 -12.73
CA GLY A 43 4.30 -9.37 -12.88
C GLY A 43 3.62 -10.65 -12.43
N VAL A 44 2.54 -10.54 -11.66
CA VAL A 44 1.70 -11.68 -11.28
C VAL A 44 0.24 -11.31 -11.54
N TYR A 45 -0.46 -12.20 -12.27
CA TYR A 45 -1.88 -12.08 -12.53
C TYR A 45 -2.64 -13.23 -11.84
N LYS A 46 -3.68 -12.90 -11.09
CA LYS A 46 -4.52 -13.89 -10.40
C LYS A 46 -5.98 -13.50 -10.46
N LEU A 47 -6.84 -14.48 -10.76
CA LEU A 47 -8.28 -14.32 -10.72
C LEU A 47 -8.73 -14.05 -9.28
N ALA A 48 -9.43 -12.93 -9.07
CA ALA A 48 -9.97 -12.54 -7.77
C ALA A 48 -11.51 -12.50 -7.74
N ALA A 49 -12.16 -12.33 -8.89
CA ALA A 49 -13.61 -12.36 -9.02
C ALA A 49 -14.03 -12.70 -10.44
N ILE A 50 -15.25 -13.24 -10.59
CA ILE A 50 -15.93 -13.43 -11.88
C ILE A 50 -17.27 -12.71 -11.77
N GLN A 51 -17.61 -11.90 -12.78
CA GLN A 51 -18.92 -11.28 -12.86
C GLN A 51 -19.93 -12.31 -13.40
N ASN A 52 -21.06 -12.46 -12.71
CA ASN A 52 -22.16 -13.32 -13.17
C ASN A 52 -23.02 -12.60 -14.24
N ALA A 53 -24.05 -13.28 -14.74
CA ALA A 53 -24.96 -12.72 -15.75
C ALA A 53 -25.76 -11.50 -15.24
N ASP A 54 -25.97 -11.38 -13.94
CA ASP A 54 -26.68 -10.29 -13.29
C ASP A 54 -25.77 -9.08 -12.99
N GLY A 55 -24.48 -9.18 -13.33
CA GLY A 55 -23.50 -8.13 -13.12
C GLY A 55 -22.83 -8.15 -11.75
N GLU A 56 -23.14 -9.11 -10.88
CA GLU A 56 -22.55 -9.23 -9.55
C GLU A 56 -21.19 -9.93 -9.57
N PHE A 57 -20.24 -9.41 -8.81
CA PHE A 57 -18.92 -10.03 -8.67
C PHE A 57 -18.93 -11.17 -7.66
N GLN A 58 -18.70 -12.38 -8.15
CA GLN A 58 -18.49 -13.55 -7.30
C GLN A 58 -17.01 -13.67 -6.91
N PRO A 59 -16.67 -13.57 -5.63
CA PRO A 59 -15.29 -13.68 -5.17
C PRO A 59 -14.66 -15.02 -5.52
N LYS A 60 -13.41 -15.00 -5.95
CA LYS A 60 -12.57 -16.18 -6.20
C LYS A 60 -11.27 -16.05 -5.46
N ILE A 61 -10.72 -17.18 -4.99
CA ILE A 61 -9.47 -17.22 -4.25
C ILE A 61 -8.53 -18.23 -4.87
N LYS A 62 -7.24 -17.90 -4.93
CA LYS A 62 -6.18 -18.87 -5.22
C LYS A 62 -5.57 -19.30 -3.90
N ILE A 63 -5.64 -20.61 -3.63
CA ILE A 63 -5.02 -21.23 -2.47
C ILE A 63 -3.56 -21.57 -2.77
N SER A 64 -2.72 -21.48 -1.78
CA SER A 64 -1.31 -21.80 -1.86
C SER A 64 -0.83 -22.26 -0.48
N GLU A 65 0.13 -23.17 -0.44
CA GLU A 65 0.83 -23.59 0.79
C GLU A 65 1.57 -22.40 1.44
N ASN A 66 2.02 -21.45 0.62
CA ASN A 66 2.59 -20.20 1.13
C ASN A 66 1.48 -19.15 1.35
N ILE A 67 1.25 -18.80 2.61
CA ILE A 67 0.23 -17.83 3.06
C ILE A 67 0.36 -16.48 2.33
N GLU A 68 1.57 -16.00 2.08
CA GLU A 68 1.82 -14.75 1.36
C GLU A 68 1.36 -14.77 -0.11
N LYS A 69 1.16 -15.97 -0.67
CA LYS A 69 0.67 -16.18 -2.04
C LYS A 69 -0.84 -16.36 -2.13
N ILE A 70 -1.53 -16.44 -0.99
CA ILE A 70 -3.00 -16.49 -0.94
C ILE A 70 -3.55 -15.11 -1.29
N THR A 71 -4.40 -15.05 -2.31
CA THR A 71 -4.98 -13.78 -2.78
C THR A 71 -6.12 -13.31 -1.89
N ASN A 72 -6.35 -12.00 -1.84
CA ASN A 72 -7.58 -11.46 -1.30
C ASN A 72 -8.66 -11.53 -2.40
N PRO A 73 -9.83 -12.16 -2.13
CA PRO A 73 -10.88 -12.36 -3.13
C PRO A 73 -11.68 -11.09 -3.42
N GLY A 74 -12.40 -11.10 -4.54
CA GLY A 74 -13.40 -10.09 -4.88
C GLY A 74 -12.88 -8.89 -5.68
N ASN A 75 -13.82 -8.05 -6.12
CA ASN A 75 -13.55 -6.73 -6.68
C ASN A 75 -13.31 -5.76 -5.53
N LYS A 76 -12.14 -5.12 -5.48
CA LYS A 76 -11.65 -4.41 -4.30
C LYS A 76 -11.22 -2.99 -4.61
N THR A 77 -11.29 -2.15 -3.59
CA THR A 77 -10.64 -0.84 -3.54
C THR A 77 -9.75 -0.71 -2.30
N ILE A 78 -9.03 0.40 -2.20
CA ILE A 78 -8.09 0.67 -1.11
C ILE A 78 -8.37 2.07 -0.58
N TYR A 79 -8.53 2.17 0.72
CA TYR A 79 -8.61 3.44 1.44
C TYR A 79 -7.37 3.64 2.30
N ARG A 80 -6.84 4.85 2.31
CA ARG A 80 -5.84 5.29 3.28
C ARG A 80 -6.53 6.00 4.43
N ILE A 81 -6.20 5.59 5.65
CA ILE A 81 -6.82 6.09 6.88
C ILE A 81 -5.82 6.97 7.60
N TYR A 82 -6.28 8.15 7.95
CA TYR A 82 -5.49 9.15 8.69
C TYR A 82 -6.13 9.42 10.05
N ASP A 83 -5.30 9.70 11.02
CA ASP A 83 -5.73 10.28 12.28
C ASP A 83 -6.34 11.67 12.02
N LYS A 84 -7.53 11.93 12.54
CA LYS A 84 -8.29 13.15 12.24
C LYS A 84 -7.67 14.39 12.87
N GLU A 85 -7.03 14.25 14.03
CA GLU A 85 -6.45 15.36 14.77
C GLU A 85 -5.06 15.74 14.21
N THR A 86 -4.23 14.74 13.97
CA THR A 86 -2.83 14.95 13.58
C THR A 86 -2.59 14.89 12.06
N GLY A 87 -3.52 14.32 11.28
CA GLY A 87 -3.34 14.04 9.85
C GLY A 87 -2.34 12.91 9.55
N MET A 88 -1.84 12.24 10.57
CA MET A 88 -0.84 11.18 10.40
C MET A 88 -1.48 9.87 9.93
N LEU A 89 -0.75 9.14 9.10
CA LEU A 89 -1.17 7.84 8.57
C LEU A 89 -1.37 6.82 9.70
N ARG A 90 -2.53 6.17 9.70
CA ARG A 90 -2.89 5.08 10.64
C ARG A 90 -2.73 3.72 10.00
N ALA A 91 -3.37 3.49 8.86
CA ALA A 91 -3.36 2.23 8.13
C ALA A 91 -3.86 2.42 6.69
N ASP A 92 -3.60 1.46 5.82
CA ASP A 92 -4.32 1.28 4.56
C ASP A 92 -5.34 0.14 4.73
N LEU A 93 -6.55 0.34 4.22
CA LEU A 93 -7.66 -0.62 4.29
C LEU A 93 -7.97 -1.15 2.90
N ILE A 94 -7.87 -2.47 2.71
CA ILE A 94 -8.39 -3.16 1.53
C ILE A 94 -9.81 -3.63 1.83
N CYS A 95 -10.76 -3.28 0.98
CA CYS A 95 -12.17 -3.64 1.12
C CYS A 95 -12.79 -3.98 -0.23
N PHE A 96 -14.02 -4.48 -0.26
CA PHE A 96 -14.77 -4.58 -1.52
C PHE A 96 -15.10 -3.20 -2.07
N ALA A 97 -15.17 -3.08 -3.38
CA ALA A 97 -15.45 -1.80 -4.06
C ALA A 97 -16.88 -1.26 -3.80
N ASP A 98 -17.78 -2.11 -3.33
CA ASP A 98 -19.16 -1.77 -2.95
C ASP A 98 -19.34 -1.43 -1.47
N GLU A 99 -18.26 -1.52 -0.67
CA GLU A 99 -18.32 -1.12 0.73
C GLU A 99 -18.26 0.40 0.87
N THR A 100 -19.11 0.92 1.76
CA THR A 100 -19.12 2.34 2.14
C THR A 100 -18.83 2.47 3.63
N PHE A 101 -18.10 3.50 4.00
CA PHE A 101 -17.67 3.72 5.39
C PHE A 101 -18.16 5.06 5.89
N ASN A 102 -18.76 5.05 7.09
CA ASN A 102 -19.11 6.25 7.82
C ASN A 102 -18.00 6.54 8.85
N THR A 103 -17.24 7.60 8.67
CA THR A 103 -16.15 7.96 9.59
C THR A 103 -16.62 8.37 10.99
N GLY A 104 -17.93 8.56 11.19
CA GLY A 104 -18.54 8.78 12.50
C GLY A 104 -18.75 7.50 13.33
N GLU A 105 -18.56 6.33 12.72
CA GLU A 105 -18.74 5.02 13.34
C GLU A 105 -17.42 4.32 13.59
N ASP A 106 -17.42 3.34 14.50
CA ASP A 106 -16.24 2.53 14.79
C ASP A 106 -15.86 1.67 13.58
N LEU A 107 -14.57 1.60 13.27
CA LEU A 107 -14.03 0.79 12.17
C LEU A 107 -13.09 -0.28 12.72
N LEU A 108 -13.41 -1.55 12.44
CA LEU A 108 -12.58 -2.67 12.82
C LEU A 108 -11.74 -3.15 11.62
N LEU A 109 -10.43 -3.20 11.81
CA LEU A 109 -9.44 -3.60 10.83
C LEU A 109 -8.85 -4.97 11.20
N PHE A 110 -8.53 -5.79 10.18
CA PHE A 110 -8.01 -7.14 10.35
C PHE A 110 -6.69 -7.31 9.62
N ASP A 111 -5.64 -7.66 10.36
CA ASP A 111 -4.35 -8.01 9.77
C ASP A 111 -4.48 -9.29 8.93
N PRO A 112 -4.21 -9.26 7.62
CA PRO A 112 -4.37 -10.42 6.75
C PRO A 112 -3.39 -11.56 7.02
N ASN A 113 -2.28 -11.30 7.72
CA ASN A 113 -1.23 -12.26 8.02
C ASN A 113 -1.27 -12.75 9.47
N ALA A 114 -1.93 -12.00 10.35
CA ALA A 114 -2.06 -12.30 11.77
C ALA A 114 -3.52 -12.17 12.20
N THR A 115 -4.31 -13.18 11.89
CA THR A 115 -5.78 -13.18 11.99
C THR A 115 -6.33 -12.89 13.40
N TRP A 116 -5.50 -13.05 14.44
CA TRP A 116 -5.80 -12.65 15.83
C TRP A 116 -5.62 -11.16 16.10
N LYS A 117 -4.89 -10.43 15.22
CA LYS A 117 -4.68 -8.99 15.35
C LYS A 117 -5.86 -8.24 14.74
N LYS A 118 -6.45 -7.40 15.58
CA LYS A 118 -7.54 -6.50 15.19
C LYS A 118 -7.20 -5.10 15.70
N THR A 119 -7.50 -4.09 14.90
CA THR A 119 -7.36 -2.69 15.29
C THR A 119 -8.72 -2.04 15.24
N LEU A 120 -9.20 -1.53 16.36
CA LEU A 120 -10.41 -0.72 16.43
C LEU A 120 -10.06 0.76 16.31
N LEU A 121 -10.64 1.44 15.34
CA LEU A 121 -10.59 2.88 15.19
C LEU A 121 -11.93 3.47 15.63
N PRO A 122 -11.97 4.23 16.74
CA PRO A 122 -13.22 4.83 17.22
C PRO A 122 -13.80 5.82 16.22
N GLY A 123 -15.13 5.85 16.11
CA GLY A 123 -15.83 6.78 15.24
C GLY A 123 -15.48 8.24 15.55
N GLY A 124 -15.35 9.03 14.50
CA GLY A 124 -15.00 10.44 14.58
C GLY A 124 -13.50 10.76 14.82
N THR A 125 -12.64 9.73 15.03
CA THR A 125 -11.20 9.92 15.28
C THR A 125 -10.33 9.78 14.04
N TYR A 126 -10.90 9.39 12.90
CA TYR A 126 -10.17 9.15 11.67
C TYR A 126 -10.86 9.77 10.45
N THR A 127 -10.10 9.95 9.39
CA THR A 127 -10.56 10.29 8.04
C THR A 127 -10.07 9.25 7.03
N MET A 128 -10.72 9.15 5.88
CA MET A 128 -10.38 8.18 4.84
C MET A 128 -10.26 8.85 3.48
N ARG A 129 -9.33 8.35 2.66
CA ARG A 129 -9.17 8.73 1.26
C ARG A 129 -9.02 7.47 0.38
N GLU A 130 -9.83 7.36 -0.64
CA GLU A 130 -9.65 6.30 -1.64
C GLU A 130 -8.36 6.53 -2.44
N LEU A 131 -7.58 5.47 -2.64
CA LEU A 131 -6.28 5.55 -3.32
C LEU A 131 -6.34 5.22 -4.80
N LEU A 132 -7.37 4.47 -5.23
CA LEU A 132 -7.49 4.09 -6.63
C LEU A 132 -8.07 5.25 -7.44
N VAL A 133 -7.39 5.57 -8.53
CA VAL A 133 -7.86 6.56 -9.50
C VAL A 133 -8.06 5.89 -10.86
N PRO A 134 -9.13 6.22 -11.61
CA PRO A 134 -9.36 5.65 -12.93
C PRO A 134 -8.33 6.20 -13.92
N ILE A 135 -7.55 5.31 -14.54
CA ILE A 135 -6.60 5.67 -15.60
C ILE A 135 -7.25 5.47 -16.97
N PHE A 136 -7.89 4.32 -17.19
CA PHE A 136 -8.65 4.03 -18.39
C PHE A 136 -10.08 3.61 -18.04
N GLN A 137 -11.06 4.15 -18.78
CA GLN A 137 -12.46 3.74 -18.69
C GLN A 137 -13.02 3.59 -20.12
N HIS A 138 -13.63 2.45 -20.41
CA HIS A 138 -14.21 2.13 -21.73
C HIS A 138 -13.24 2.34 -22.91
N GLY A 139 -11.94 2.05 -22.69
CA GLY A 139 -10.89 2.22 -23.72
C GLY A 139 -10.33 3.63 -23.86
N GLU A 140 -10.85 4.60 -23.10
CA GLU A 140 -10.37 5.99 -23.10
C GLU A 140 -9.50 6.26 -21.88
N CYS A 141 -8.37 6.96 -22.09
CA CYS A 141 -7.55 7.47 -21.00
C CYS A 141 -8.27 8.64 -20.32
N LYS A 142 -8.57 8.50 -19.04
CA LYS A 142 -9.22 9.53 -18.19
C LYS A 142 -8.24 10.26 -17.28
N TYR A 143 -7.02 9.77 -17.18
CA TYR A 143 -6.01 10.35 -16.31
C TYR A 143 -5.16 11.38 -17.06
N GLU A 144 -5.17 12.61 -16.55
CA GLU A 144 -4.24 13.67 -16.98
C GLU A 144 -2.98 13.59 -16.11
N SER A 145 -1.82 13.40 -16.76
CA SER A 145 -0.54 13.31 -16.04
C SER A 145 -0.17 14.66 -15.44
N PRO A 146 0.01 14.73 -14.12
CA PRO A 146 0.45 15.96 -13.47
C PRO A 146 1.87 16.36 -13.92
N SER A 147 2.24 17.61 -13.77
CA SER A 147 3.59 18.09 -13.97
C SER A 147 4.56 17.51 -12.93
N VAL A 148 5.85 17.48 -13.25
CA VAL A 148 6.89 17.01 -12.31
C VAL A 148 6.87 17.76 -10.98
N LYS A 149 6.54 19.06 -11.01
CA LYS A 149 6.43 19.88 -9.79
C LYS A 149 5.26 19.45 -8.91
N GLU A 150 4.10 19.18 -9.51
CA GLU A 150 2.92 18.68 -8.79
C GLU A 150 3.16 17.31 -8.19
N ILE A 151 3.81 16.40 -8.95
CA ILE A 151 4.21 15.08 -8.44
C ILE A 151 5.18 15.21 -7.25
N ALA A 152 6.16 16.09 -7.34
CA ALA A 152 7.12 16.33 -6.26
C ALA A 152 6.44 16.88 -5.00
N GLU A 153 5.51 17.82 -5.17
CA GLU A 153 4.74 18.39 -4.08
C GLU A 153 3.80 17.35 -3.43
N PHE A 154 3.10 16.57 -4.23
CA PHE A 154 2.29 15.44 -3.74
C PHE A 154 3.14 14.46 -2.93
N CYS A 155 4.31 14.07 -3.45
CA CYS A 155 5.23 13.19 -2.74
C CYS A 155 5.71 13.80 -1.40
N ARG A 156 5.93 15.11 -1.35
CA ARG A 156 6.31 15.82 -0.11
C ARG A 156 5.17 15.74 0.91
N GLN A 157 3.95 16.08 0.50
CA GLN A 157 2.76 16.04 1.36
C GLN A 157 2.50 14.64 1.90
N GLU A 158 2.53 13.61 1.04
CA GLU A 158 2.34 12.22 1.49
C GLU A 158 3.40 11.77 2.49
N LYS A 159 4.66 12.18 2.31
CA LYS A 159 5.72 11.87 3.28
C LYS A 159 5.53 12.56 4.62
N GLU A 160 4.92 13.72 4.66
CA GLU A 160 4.63 14.45 5.90
C GLU A 160 3.58 13.74 6.76
N THR A 161 2.68 12.96 6.15
CA THR A 161 1.70 12.15 6.87
C THR A 161 2.31 10.91 7.54
N LEU A 162 3.53 10.53 7.19
CA LEU A 162 4.19 9.35 7.75
C LEU A 162 4.81 9.66 9.10
N TRP A 163 4.66 8.76 10.05
CA TRP A 163 5.34 8.79 11.34
C TRP A 163 6.87 8.74 11.17
N ASP A 164 7.61 9.35 12.07
CA ASP A 164 9.08 9.38 12.00
C ASP A 164 9.68 7.98 12.04
N GLU A 165 9.04 7.05 12.74
CA GLU A 165 9.40 5.63 12.76
C GLU A 165 9.35 4.97 11.39
N THR A 166 8.39 5.34 10.56
CA THR A 166 8.25 4.85 9.18
C THR A 166 9.29 5.47 8.24
N LYS A 167 9.72 6.71 8.53
CA LYS A 167 10.73 7.43 7.73
C LYS A 167 12.16 7.06 8.05
N ARG A 168 12.42 6.19 9.01
CA ARG A 168 13.78 5.78 9.41
C ARG A 168 14.52 5.11 8.26
N LEU A 169 15.81 5.41 8.13
CA LEU A 169 16.69 4.74 7.16
C LEU A 169 17.02 3.29 7.55
N PHE A 170 16.95 2.98 8.84
CA PHE A 170 17.18 1.65 9.39
C PHE A 170 15.94 1.17 10.13
N ASN A 171 15.56 -0.08 9.84
CA ASN A 171 14.42 -0.73 10.47
C ASN A 171 13.17 0.16 10.51
N PRO A 172 12.73 0.69 9.35
CA PRO A 172 11.53 1.51 9.31
C PRO A 172 10.34 0.68 9.80
N HIS A 173 9.43 1.32 10.52
CA HIS A 173 8.14 0.72 10.81
C HIS A 173 7.38 0.48 9.49
N LYS A 174 6.74 -0.67 9.40
CA LYS A 174 5.87 -0.98 8.26
C LYS A 174 4.55 -0.27 8.42
N VAL A 175 4.02 0.23 7.32
CA VAL A 175 2.63 0.67 7.25
C VAL A 175 1.73 -0.56 7.33
N TYR A 176 0.71 -0.52 8.17
CA TYR A 176 -0.28 -1.59 8.27
C TYR A 176 -1.20 -1.54 7.05
N VAL A 177 -1.43 -2.71 6.46
CA VAL A 177 -2.37 -2.91 5.36
C VAL A 177 -3.34 -3.98 5.80
N ASP A 178 -4.53 -3.56 6.19
CA ASP A 178 -5.53 -4.39 6.83
C ASP A 178 -6.74 -4.63 5.92
N LEU A 179 -7.60 -5.55 6.30
CA LEU A 179 -8.81 -5.91 5.58
C LEU A 179 -10.06 -5.37 6.32
N SER A 180 -11.10 -5.05 5.54
CA SER A 180 -12.43 -4.84 6.12
C SER A 180 -12.99 -6.13 6.71
N GLN A 181 -13.95 -6.01 7.63
CA GLN A 181 -14.66 -7.17 8.22
C GLN A 181 -15.25 -8.06 7.12
N LYS A 182 -15.98 -7.48 6.17
CA LYS A 182 -16.66 -8.21 5.08
C LYS A 182 -15.64 -8.97 4.21
N LEU A 183 -14.52 -8.34 3.85
CA LEU A 183 -13.47 -8.98 3.06
C LEU A 183 -12.76 -10.09 3.86
N TYR A 184 -12.47 -9.84 5.13
CA TYR A 184 -11.86 -10.83 6.03
C TYR A 184 -12.74 -12.08 6.17
N ASP A 185 -14.04 -11.90 6.44
CA ASP A 185 -15.00 -13.00 6.60
C ASP A 185 -15.17 -13.79 5.29
N THR A 186 -15.25 -13.09 4.16
CA THR A 186 -15.33 -13.73 2.83
C THR A 186 -14.08 -14.56 2.53
N LYS A 187 -12.90 -14.01 2.81
CA LYS A 187 -11.63 -14.73 2.62
C LYS A 187 -11.56 -15.98 3.49
N THR A 188 -11.94 -15.86 4.76
CA THR A 188 -11.93 -16.96 5.73
C THR A 188 -12.91 -18.06 5.31
N LYS A 189 -14.12 -17.68 4.88
CA LYS A 189 -15.12 -18.61 4.37
C LYS A 189 -14.60 -19.42 3.18
N LEU A 190 -14.06 -18.74 2.15
CA LEU A 190 -13.54 -19.40 0.96
C LEU A 190 -12.34 -20.32 1.26
N LEU A 191 -11.49 -19.96 2.22
CA LEU A 191 -10.40 -20.82 2.66
C LEU A 191 -10.92 -22.09 3.33
N ASN A 192 -11.93 -21.98 4.20
CA ASN A 192 -12.52 -23.12 4.87
C ASN A 192 -13.24 -24.07 3.90
N GLU A 193 -13.97 -23.52 2.92
CA GLU A 193 -14.66 -24.31 1.89
C GLU A 193 -13.69 -25.09 1.00
N ALA A 194 -12.48 -24.63 0.83
CA ALA A 194 -11.49 -25.26 -0.02
C ALA A 194 -10.61 -26.30 0.70
N HIS A 195 -10.71 -26.40 2.02
CA HIS A 195 -10.07 -27.44 2.83
C HIS A 195 -10.95 -28.68 2.99
N HIS A 196 -12.17 -28.64 2.47
CA HIS A 196 -13.12 -29.77 2.38
C HIS A 196 -13.23 -30.27 0.94
#